data_ca130100a2f7d98f0ef2259a40888ca1
#
_entry.id   ca130100a2f7d98f0ef2259a40888ca1
#
_cell.length_a   1.000
_cell.length_b   1.000
_cell.length_c   1.000
_cell.angle_alpha   90.00
_cell.angle_beta   90.00
_cell.angle_gamma   90.00
#
_symmetry.space_group_name_H-M   'P 1'
#
loop_
_entity.id
_entity.type
_entity.pdbx_description
1 polymer ?
#
loop_
_entity_poly.entity_id
_entity_poly.type
_entity_poly.pdbx_seq_one_letter_code
_entity_poly.pdbx_strand_id
1 'polypeptide(L)'
;DKRVDKYIIADIPPALYINFLRIKHSFNNLKVKMCVDIESTKELEKSIDKNDILFIFPHQLKYFKDKFFDVSIAIDCLHEMKKKTIKEYMEIFNKKSKFLYFKVLEETYVPHDYKNYLNANNEKDYYINTTWKRIYKEKCICPSNYMELAYETKS
;
A
#
# COMPACT_ATOMS: atom_id res chain seq x y z
N ASP A 1 15.30 9.87 -18.07
CA ASP A 1 14.05 10.47 -17.55
C ASP A 1 13.57 9.67 -16.35
N LYS A 2 13.90 10.13 -15.13
CA LYS A 2 13.42 9.47 -13.91
C LYS A 2 11.95 9.84 -13.70
N ARG A 3 11.06 8.92 -13.99
CA ARG A 3 9.61 9.10 -13.75
C ARG A 3 9.20 8.91 -12.29
N VAL A 4 10.04 8.24 -11.49
CA VAL A 4 9.85 7.99 -10.07
C VAL A 4 11.16 8.26 -9.35
N ASP A 5 11.16 9.17 -8.38
CA ASP A 5 12.36 9.52 -7.63
C ASP A 5 12.63 8.54 -6.47
N LYS A 6 11.60 8.13 -5.78
CA LYS A 6 11.68 7.23 -4.61
C LYS A 6 10.59 6.18 -4.67
N TYR A 7 10.91 4.97 -4.27
CA TYR A 7 9.97 3.87 -4.16
C TYR A 7 10.00 3.27 -2.75
N ILE A 8 8.86 3.24 -2.09
CA ILE A 8 8.73 2.71 -0.74
C ILE A 8 7.85 1.47 -0.79
N ILE A 9 8.37 0.36 -0.29
CA ILE A 9 7.65 -0.92 -0.21
C ILE A 9 7.39 -1.23 1.25
N ALA A 10 6.11 -1.30 1.62
CA ALA A 10 5.68 -1.68 2.96
C ALA A 10 4.98 -3.04 2.91
N ASP A 11 5.49 -4.01 3.63
CA ASP A 11 4.93 -5.37 3.65
C ASP A 11 5.27 -6.09 4.96
N ILE A 12 4.65 -7.24 5.20
CA ILE A 12 4.95 -8.12 6.33
C ILE A 12 6.28 -8.87 6.11
N PRO A 13 6.97 -9.31 7.19
CA PRO A 13 8.35 -9.79 7.13
C PRO A 13 8.68 -10.83 6.05
N PRO A 14 7.94 -11.93 5.85
CA PRO A 14 8.35 -12.91 4.85
C PRO A 14 8.34 -12.36 3.43
N ALA A 15 7.24 -11.70 3.02
CA ALA A 15 7.10 -11.11 1.70
C ALA A 15 8.07 -9.93 1.50
N LEU A 16 8.21 -9.08 2.51
CA LEU A 16 9.15 -7.96 2.49
C LEU A 16 10.58 -8.41 2.20
N TYR A 17 11.07 -9.45 2.90
CA TYR A 17 12.42 -9.95 2.73
C TYR A 17 12.66 -10.57 1.35
N ILE A 18 11.73 -11.38 0.88
CA ILE A 18 11.83 -12.00 -0.45
C ILE A 18 11.87 -10.93 -1.55
N ASN A 19 11.00 -9.94 -1.46
CA ASN A 19 10.95 -8.85 -2.42
C ASN A 19 12.22 -7.97 -2.36
N PHE A 20 12.75 -7.72 -1.18
CA PHE A 20 14.03 -7.02 -1.01
C PHE A 20 15.16 -7.73 -1.74
N LEU A 21 15.32 -9.05 -1.53
CA LEU A 21 16.37 -9.83 -2.19
C LEU A 21 16.21 -9.81 -3.72
N ARG A 22 14.98 -9.98 -4.22
CA ARG A 22 14.68 -9.95 -5.65
C ARG A 22 15.05 -8.60 -6.28
N ILE A 23 14.60 -7.50 -5.69
CA ILE A 23 14.86 -6.16 -6.23
C ILE A 23 16.35 -5.82 -6.15
N LYS A 24 17.00 -6.13 -5.03
CA LYS A 24 18.44 -5.90 -4.88
C LYS A 24 19.27 -6.68 -5.90
N HIS A 25 18.84 -7.89 -6.24
CA HIS A 25 19.52 -8.71 -7.26
C HIS A 25 19.24 -8.21 -8.69
N SER A 26 18.01 -7.78 -8.96
CA SER A 26 17.59 -7.40 -10.33
C SER A 26 18.03 -5.98 -10.73
N PHE A 27 18.26 -5.08 -9.77
CA PHE A 27 18.57 -3.67 -10.01
C PHE A 27 19.87 -3.25 -9.33
N ASN A 28 21.01 -3.70 -9.87
CA ASN A 28 22.34 -3.46 -9.30
C ASN A 28 22.77 -1.97 -9.29
N ASN A 29 22.13 -1.15 -10.10
CA ASN A 29 22.39 0.29 -10.21
C ASN A 29 21.57 1.15 -9.24
N LEU A 30 20.63 0.56 -8.52
CA LEU A 30 19.78 1.26 -7.56
C LEU A 30 20.28 1.04 -6.12
N LYS A 31 20.18 2.08 -5.31
CA LYS A 31 20.44 2.01 -3.87
C LYS A 31 19.20 1.50 -3.15
N VAL A 32 19.23 0.22 -2.78
CA VAL A 32 18.12 -0.47 -2.12
C VAL A 32 18.47 -0.72 -0.66
N LYS A 33 17.60 -0.34 0.26
CA LYS A 33 17.80 -0.53 1.71
C LYS A 33 16.56 -1.15 2.36
N MET A 34 16.80 -2.12 3.25
CA MET A 34 15.80 -2.58 4.20
C MET A 34 15.93 -1.77 5.50
N CYS A 35 14.84 -1.16 5.93
CA CYS A 35 14.79 -0.20 7.02
C CYS A 35 13.98 -0.75 8.20
N VAL A 36 14.49 -1.82 8.83
CA VAL A 36 13.80 -2.49 9.96
C VAL A 36 13.91 -1.73 11.28
N ASP A 37 14.95 -0.93 11.44
CA ASP A 37 15.35 -0.28 12.70
C ASP A 37 14.93 1.20 12.77
N ILE A 38 14.08 1.66 11.87
CA ILE A 38 13.61 3.05 11.86
C ILE A 38 12.54 3.24 12.93
N GLU A 39 12.84 4.11 13.89
CA GLU A 39 11.96 4.44 15.01
C GLU A 39 11.57 5.93 15.04
N SER A 40 12.05 6.72 14.09
CA SER A 40 11.78 8.15 14.03
C SER A 40 11.68 8.70 12.61
N THR A 41 10.97 9.82 12.46
CA THR A 41 10.89 10.58 11.20
C THR A 41 12.27 11.00 10.71
N LYS A 42 13.16 11.42 11.62
CA LYS A 42 14.52 11.88 11.25
C LYS A 42 15.38 10.77 10.67
N GLU A 43 15.29 9.55 11.21
CA GLU A 43 16.01 8.37 10.68
C GLU A 43 15.44 7.96 9.32
N LEU A 44 14.11 8.02 9.18
CA LEU A 44 13.45 7.76 7.92
C LEU A 44 13.90 8.73 6.83
N GLU A 45 13.88 10.04 7.10
CA GLU A 45 14.32 11.08 6.15
C GLU A 45 15.76 10.84 5.69
N LYS A 46 16.69 10.57 6.61
CA LYS A 46 18.08 10.23 6.25
C LYS A 46 18.18 8.99 5.36
N SER A 47 17.30 8.03 5.54
CA SER A 47 17.28 6.81 4.73
C SER A 47 16.71 7.07 3.34
N ILE A 48 15.67 7.91 3.24
CA ILE A 48 15.06 8.34 1.98
C ILE A 48 16.09 9.09 1.11
N ASP A 49 16.82 10.04 1.71
CA ASP A 49 17.78 10.85 0.97
C ASP A 49 18.89 10.01 0.31
N LYS A 50 19.29 8.94 0.96
CA LYS A 50 20.44 8.11 0.55
C LYS A 50 20.10 6.96 -0.38
N ASN A 51 18.83 6.59 -0.51
CA ASN A 51 18.43 5.38 -1.23
C ASN A 51 17.33 5.68 -2.24
N ASP A 52 17.27 4.88 -3.29
CA ASP A 52 16.25 4.95 -4.35
C ASP A 52 15.01 4.13 -3.96
N ILE A 53 15.23 2.97 -3.31
CA ILE A 53 14.16 2.06 -2.88
C ILE A 53 14.34 1.73 -1.40
N LEU A 54 13.27 1.90 -0.62
CA LEU A 54 13.22 1.50 0.80
C LEU A 54 12.20 0.39 1.01
N PHE A 55 12.59 -0.59 1.80
CA PHE A 55 11.70 -1.62 2.34
C PHE A 55 11.47 -1.35 3.82
N ILE A 56 10.21 -1.24 4.21
CA ILE A 56 9.78 -0.87 5.57
C ILE A 56 8.69 -1.82 6.08
N PHE A 57 8.53 -1.87 7.39
CA PHE A 57 7.36 -2.50 7.98
C PHE A 57 6.14 -1.56 7.96
N PRO A 58 4.90 -2.09 7.89
CA PRO A 58 3.69 -1.28 7.85
C PRO A 58 3.57 -0.28 9.00
N HIS A 59 3.98 -0.63 10.21
CA HIS A 59 3.91 0.25 11.37
C HIS A 59 4.82 1.49 11.26
N GLN A 60 5.80 1.47 10.36
CA GLN A 60 6.72 2.60 10.11
C GLN A 60 6.10 3.67 9.20
N LEU A 61 4.96 3.38 8.54
CA LEU A 61 4.22 4.37 7.73
C LEU A 61 3.82 5.62 8.55
N LYS A 62 3.67 5.48 9.86
CA LYS A 62 3.37 6.61 10.76
C LYS A 62 4.45 7.70 10.77
N TYR A 63 5.69 7.36 10.47
CA TYR A 63 6.82 8.30 10.49
C TYR A 63 6.91 9.20 9.25
N PHE A 64 6.19 8.89 8.18
CA PHE A 64 6.12 9.77 7.02
C PHE A 64 5.28 11.02 7.32
N LYS A 65 5.64 12.13 6.70
CA LYS A 65 4.84 13.38 6.73
C LYS A 65 3.50 13.16 6.04
N ASP A 66 2.55 14.02 6.35
CA ASP A 66 1.26 14.01 5.67
C ASP A 66 1.46 14.40 4.19
N LYS A 67 0.71 13.74 3.31
CA LYS A 67 0.80 13.92 1.85
C LYS A 67 2.21 13.71 1.27
N PHE A 68 3.02 12.89 1.95
CA PHE A 68 4.38 12.57 1.49
C PHE A 68 4.37 11.79 0.17
N PHE A 69 3.48 10.82 0.03
CA PHE A 69 3.40 9.99 -1.16
C PHE A 69 2.59 10.69 -2.25
N ASP A 70 3.18 10.84 -3.45
CA ASP A 70 2.41 11.28 -4.61
C ASP A 70 1.36 10.22 -4.97
N VAL A 71 1.75 8.95 -5.01
CA VAL A 71 0.83 7.83 -5.26
C VAL A 71 1.09 6.71 -4.25
N SER A 72 0.04 6.21 -3.62
CA SER A 72 0.05 4.92 -2.93
C SER A 72 -0.63 3.86 -3.79
N ILE A 73 -0.06 2.66 -3.78
CA ILE A 73 -0.53 1.53 -4.59
C ILE A 73 -0.77 0.34 -3.67
N ALA A 74 -1.97 -0.25 -3.73
CA ALA A 74 -2.34 -1.44 -2.98
C ALA A 74 -2.97 -2.47 -3.92
N ILE A 75 -2.18 -3.43 -4.38
CA ILE A 75 -2.62 -4.45 -5.34
C ILE A 75 -2.67 -5.80 -4.63
N ASP A 76 -3.83 -6.45 -4.72
CA ASP A 76 -4.03 -7.84 -4.30
C ASP A 76 -3.68 -8.09 -2.81
N CYS A 77 -3.99 -7.12 -1.95
CA CYS A 77 -3.65 -7.21 -0.52
C CYS A 77 -4.79 -6.79 0.42
N LEU A 78 -5.54 -5.73 0.11
CA LEU A 78 -6.55 -5.21 1.05
C LEU A 78 -7.70 -6.20 1.29
N HIS A 79 -8.12 -6.93 0.27
CA HIS A 79 -9.24 -7.87 0.39
C HIS A 79 -8.91 -9.10 1.24
N GLU A 80 -7.64 -9.36 1.53
CA GLU A 80 -7.20 -10.44 2.42
C GLU A 80 -7.16 -10.02 3.90
N MET A 81 -7.37 -8.74 4.18
CA MET A 81 -7.23 -8.17 5.52
C MET A 81 -8.57 -8.17 6.25
N LYS A 82 -8.52 -8.15 7.59
CA LYS A 82 -9.70 -7.90 8.42
C LYS A 82 -10.21 -6.47 8.19
N LYS A 83 -11.54 -6.29 8.25
CA LYS A 83 -12.19 -4.97 8.05
C LYS A 83 -11.57 -3.83 8.86
N LYS A 84 -11.20 -4.10 10.13
CA LYS A 84 -10.51 -3.12 10.98
C LYS A 84 -9.18 -2.69 10.37
N THR A 85 -8.38 -3.64 9.88
CA THR A 85 -7.07 -3.36 9.27
C THR A 85 -7.23 -2.60 7.95
N ILE A 86 -8.22 -2.96 7.12
CA ILE A 86 -8.55 -2.20 5.90
C ILE A 86 -8.83 -0.75 6.26
N LYS A 87 -9.68 -0.49 7.27
CA LYS A 87 -10.01 0.85 7.72
C LYS A 87 -8.76 1.64 8.14
N GLU A 88 -7.88 1.04 8.93
CA GLU A 88 -6.62 1.66 9.37
C GLU A 88 -5.73 2.04 8.16
N TYR A 89 -5.60 1.17 7.16
CA TYR A 89 -4.84 1.48 5.95
C TYR A 89 -5.49 2.59 5.12
N MET A 90 -6.81 2.60 4.98
CA MET A 90 -7.50 3.67 4.25
C MET A 90 -7.35 5.04 4.94
N GLU A 91 -7.30 5.07 6.28
CA GLU A 91 -6.96 6.27 7.04
C GLU A 91 -5.50 6.72 6.80
N ILE A 92 -4.55 5.77 6.75
CA ILE A 92 -3.15 6.05 6.40
C ILE A 92 -3.05 6.61 4.98
N PHE A 93 -3.71 6.01 4.00
CA PHE A 93 -3.71 6.50 2.62
C PHE A 93 -4.32 7.90 2.52
N ASN A 94 -5.44 8.14 3.22
CA ASN A 94 -6.04 9.47 3.28
C ASN A 94 -5.06 10.52 3.80
N LYS A 95 -4.32 10.19 4.84
CA LYS A 95 -3.41 11.14 5.50
C LYS A 95 -2.09 11.30 4.74
N LYS A 96 -1.53 10.22 4.20
CA LYS A 96 -0.15 10.18 3.71
C LYS A 96 -0.01 10.33 2.19
N SER A 97 -1.08 10.13 1.42
CA SER A 97 -1.02 10.08 -0.04
C SER A 97 -1.81 11.21 -0.71
N LYS A 98 -1.37 11.66 -1.89
CA LYS A 98 -2.13 12.55 -2.77
C LYS A 98 -3.07 11.77 -3.66
N PHE A 99 -2.60 10.61 -4.16
CA PHE A 99 -3.39 9.70 -4.96
C PHE A 99 -3.31 8.28 -4.39
N LEU A 100 -4.37 7.52 -4.55
CA LEU A 100 -4.45 6.10 -4.20
C LEU A 100 -4.94 5.32 -5.41
N TYR A 101 -4.19 4.27 -5.78
CA TYR A 101 -4.65 3.22 -6.68
C TYR A 101 -4.71 1.91 -5.91
N PHE A 102 -5.80 1.19 -6.04
CA PHE A 102 -5.89 -0.16 -5.49
C PHE A 102 -6.67 -1.10 -6.39
N LYS A 103 -6.25 -2.37 -6.34
CA LYS A 103 -6.85 -3.48 -7.06
C LYS A 103 -7.24 -4.56 -6.06
N VAL A 104 -8.50 -4.92 -6.03
CA VAL A 104 -9.09 -5.82 -5.03
C VAL A 104 -10.13 -6.74 -5.65
N LEU A 105 -10.38 -7.88 -5.01
CA LEU A 105 -11.56 -8.70 -5.32
C LEU A 105 -12.84 -7.92 -5.03
N GLU A 106 -13.83 -8.06 -5.89
CA GLU A 106 -15.16 -7.46 -5.74
C GLU A 106 -15.82 -7.97 -4.46
N GLU A 107 -15.64 -9.26 -4.18
CA GLU A 107 -16.07 -9.91 -2.94
C GLU A 107 -15.09 -11.02 -2.59
N THR A 108 -14.66 -11.09 -1.33
CA THR A 108 -13.74 -12.13 -0.86
C THR A 108 -13.96 -12.49 0.60
N TYR A 109 -13.55 -13.71 0.94
CA TYR A 109 -13.54 -14.19 2.32
C TYR A 109 -12.19 -13.93 2.96
N VAL A 110 -12.20 -13.45 4.22
CA VAL A 110 -10.96 -13.28 4.97
C VAL A 110 -10.39 -14.66 5.28
N PRO A 111 -9.15 -14.98 4.88
CA PRO A 111 -8.59 -16.33 4.97
C PRO A 111 -8.59 -16.96 6.37
N HIS A 112 -8.63 -16.15 7.41
CA HIS A 112 -8.59 -16.63 8.80
C HIS A 112 -9.98 -16.89 9.40
N ASP A 113 -11.05 -16.68 8.66
CA ASP A 113 -12.43 -16.77 9.18
C ASP A 113 -13.29 -17.71 8.33
N TYR A 114 -12.77 -18.91 8.07
CA TYR A 114 -13.45 -19.96 7.28
C TYR A 114 -14.84 -20.37 7.79
N LYS A 115 -15.19 -19.94 9.01
CA LYS A 115 -16.48 -20.34 9.64
C LYS A 115 -17.60 -19.33 9.43
N ASN A 116 -17.31 -18.11 8.99
CA ASN A 116 -18.29 -17.03 8.88
C ASN A 116 -18.28 -16.42 7.50
N TYR A 117 -19.14 -16.93 6.61
CA TYR A 117 -19.49 -16.28 5.34
C TYR A 117 -19.96 -14.82 5.48
N LEU A 118 -20.31 -14.40 6.70
CA LEU A 118 -20.70 -13.04 7.05
C LEU A 118 -19.53 -12.03 7.09
N ASN A 119 -18.28 -12.50 7.00
CA ASN A 119 -17.07 -11.67 7.08
C ASN A 119 -16.38 -11.45 5.73
N ALA A 120 -17.07 -11.73 4.62
CA ALA A 120 -16.56 -11.37 3.31
C ALA A 120 -16.28 -9.86 3.22
N ASN A 121 -15.14 -9.51 2.65
CA ASN A 121 -14.86 -8.13 2.29
C ASN A 121 -15.50 -7.81 0.94
N ASN A 122 -16.19 -6.70 0.86
CA ASN A 122 -16.84 -6.18 -0.37
C ASN A 122 -16.55 -4.69 -0.51
N GLU A 123 -17.06 -4.06 -1.56
CA GLU A 123 -16.79 -2.65 -1.88
C GLU A 123 -17.01 -1.70 -0.69
N LYS A 124 -18.02 -1.95 0.15
CA LYS A 124 -18.34 -1.10 1.32
C LYS A 124 -17.31 -1.20 2.42
N ASP A 125 -16.61 -2.33 2.51
CA ASP A 125 -15.61 -2.60 3.54
C ASP A 125 -14.27 -1.92 3.25
N TYR A 126 -14.07 -1.36 2.05
CA TYR A 126 -12.87 -0.59 1.73
C TYR A 126 -12.91 0.85 2.26
N TYR A 127 -13.94 1.25 3.00
CA TYR A 127 -14.01 2.52 3.74
C TYR A 127 -13.54 3.74 2.92
N ILE A 128 -13.95 3.82 1.66
CA ILE A 128 -13.59 4.91 0.77
C ILE A 128 -14.14 6.21 1.34
N ASN A 129 -13.25 7.18 1.57
CA ASN A 129 -13.65 8.45 2.13
C ASN A 129 -14.53 9.21 1.13
N THR A 130 -15.67 9.69 1.57
CA THR A 130 -16.65 10.42 0.74
C THR A 130 -16.13 11.74 0.18
N THR A 131 -15.05 12.28 0.77
CA THR A 131 -14.41 13.51 0.28
C THR A 131 -13.44 13.27 -0.86
N TRP A 132 -13.07 12.02 -1.13
CA TRP A 132 -12.14 11.67 -2.20
C TRP A 132 -12.81 11.83 -3.56
N LYS A 133 -12.04 12.34 -4.52
CA LYS A 133 -12.48 12.40 -5.91
C LYS A 133 -12.10 11.10 -6.61
N ARG A 134 -13.11 10.33 -7.03
CA ARG A 134 -12.87 9.14 -7.85
C ARG A 134 -12.38 9.54 -9.23
N ILE A 135 -11.22 9.02 -9.64
CA ILE A 135 -10.61 9.22 -10.96
C ILE A 135 -11.01 8.07 -11.88
N TYR A 136 -11.04 6.85 -11.32
CA TYR A 136 -11.18 5.62 -12.09
C TYR A 136 -11.86 4.55 -11.26
N LYS A 137 -12.74 3.76 -11.89
CA LYS A 137 -13.29 2.52 -11.35
C LYS A 137 -13.71 1.65 -12.53
N GLU A 138 -13.04 0.52 -12.69
CA GLU A 138 -13.38 -0.47 -13.70
C GLU A 138 -13.22 -1.88 -13.16
N LYS A 139 -13.93 -2.82 -13.80
CA LYS A 139 -13.76 -4.25 -13.56
C LYS A 139 -12.57 -4.73 -14.38
N CYS A 140 -11.68 -5.49 -13.77
CA CYS A 140 -10.55 -6.07 -14.48
C CYS A 140 -11.01 -7.05 -15.56
N ILE A 141 -10.31 -7.05 -16.67
CA ILE A 141 -10.52 -8.04 -17.72
C ILE A 141 -10.01 -9.41 -17.25
N CYS A 142 -8.85 -9.42 -16.59
CA CYS A 142 -8.23 -10.63 -16.06
C CYS A 142 -7.44 -10.30 -14.78
N PRO A 143 -7.74 -10.95 -13.65
CA PRO A 143 -8.90 -11.80 -13.40
C PRO A 143 -10.20 -11.00 -13.32
N SER A 144 -11.30 -11.54 -13.85
CA SER A 144 -12.57 -10.82 -14.06
C SER A 144 -13.36 -10.49 -12.79
N ASN A 145 -12.97 -11.05 -11.64
CA ASN A 145 -13.59 -10.79 -10.34
C ASN A 145 -12.89 -9.71 -9.53
N TYR A 146 -11.91 -9.03 -10.13
CA TYR A 146 -11.23 -7.90 -9.52
C TYR A 146 -11.80 -6.56 -10.00
N MET A 147 -11.74 -5.57 -9.11
CA MET A 147 -11.99 -4.17 -9.42
C MET A 147 -10.70 -3.36 -9.28
N GLU A 148 -10.51 -2.43 -10.19
CA GLU A 148 -9.47 -1.41 -10.14
C GLU A 148 -10.09 -0.05 -9.81
N LEU A 149 -9.51 0.63 -8.83
CA LEU A 149 -10.02 1.91 -8.36
C LEU A 149 -8.86 2.90 -8.17
N ALA A 150 -9.08 4.14 -8.59
CA ALA A 150 -8.15 5.23 -8.33
C ALA A 150 -8.87 6.47 -7.81
N TYR A 151 -8.25 7.10 -6.83
CA TYR A 151 -8.79 8.27 -6.15
C TYR A 151 -7.72 9.35 -5.95
N GLU A 152 -8.13 10.61 -6.06
CA GLU A 152 -7.43 11.74 -5.51
C GLU A 152 -7.90 11.92 -4.06
N THR A 153 -6.98 11.81 -3.12
CA THR A 153 -7.28 11.97 -1.70
C THR A 153 -7.22 13.44 -1.35
N LYS A 154 -8.34 14.03 -0.99
CA LYS A 154 -8.35 15.44 -0.57
C LYS A 154 -7.60 15.63 0.75
N SER A 155 -6.89 16.73 0.83
CA SER A 155 -6.28 17.26 2.05
C SER A 155 -7.35 17.77 3.01
#